data_cd3a1a84cbe6a9b1793ab21efd910b0e
#
_entry.id   cd3a1a84cbe6a9b1793ab21efd910b0e
#
_cell.length_a   1.000
_cell.length_b   1.000
_cell.length_c   1.000
_cell.angle_alpha   90.00
_cell.angle_beta   90.00
_cell.angle_gamma   90.00
#
_symmetry.space_group_name_H-M   'P 1'
#
loop_
_entity.id
_entity.type
_entity.pdbx_description
1 polymer ?
#
loop_
_entity_poly.entity_id
_entity_poly.type
_entity_poly.pdbx_seq_one_letter_code
_entity_poly.pdbx_strand_id
1 'polypeptide(L)'
;MAGSFAFAASASAFSDVSDSANAKVVESLQQKSIMKGIGSDRFAPSVDLTNAQAVQLIVNAFGLETDPGVDYMPDPKFNNDAWYAPAYEAALHNQIKTVTKSDSANGKMTREAFASLLLEGINTTGQYPTTKMFIVFEDENEFTKEHMNAIQTLGNMRILSPASGEFRPQEPITRMEAAQMVYNAVEFIQNVTGGSDEGSETNSVSVVTSKEADGRVKATLKASLPNPGYGLKIEGVKYDGGKAIVQYSVTNPDPDMMYPQVITDVEASTYLTGTYTEVTTEQTGGAAPVADAKSLK
;
A
#
# COMPACT_ATOMS: atom_id res chain seq x y z
N MET A 1 -22.87 39.51 7.65
CA MET A 1 -21.44 39.14 7.73
C MET A 1 -21.27 37.80 7.00
N ALA A 2 -20.66 37.83 5.83
CA ALA A 2 -20.37 36.64 5.05
C ALA A 2 -19.04 36.06 5.54
N GLY A 3 -19.08 34.94 6.22
CA GLY A 3 -17.90 34.20 6.64
C GLY A 3 -17.33 33.43 5.46
N SER A 4 -16.20 33.90 4.91
CA SER A 4 -15.41 33.15 3.93
C SER A 4 -14.76 31.97 4.66
N PHE A 5 -15.21 30.75 4.37
CA PHE A 5 -14.46 29.55 4.72
C PHE A 5 -13.25 29.47 3.74
N ALA A 6 -12.10 29.85 4.24
CA ALA A 6 -10.85 29.55 3.57
C ALA A 6 -10.61 28.05 3.70
N PHE A 7 -10.68 27.32 2.59
CA PHE A 7 -10.12 25.98 2.49
C PHE A 7 -8.60 26.15 2.68
N ALA A 8 -8.09 25.74 3.83
CA ALA A 8 -6.67 25.57 4.00
C ALA A 8 -6.24 24.46 3.02
N ALA A 9 -5.61 24.83 1.92
CA ALA A 9 -4.86 23.87 1.14
C ALA A 9 -3.84 23.22 2.08
N SER A 10 -3.89 21.90 2.23
CA SER A 10 -2.88 21.17 2.97
C SER A 10 -1.54 21.52 2.34
N ALA A 11 -0.72 22.29 3.04
CA ALA A 11 0.63 22.59 2.61
C ALA A 11 1.35 21.23 2.51
N SER A 12 1.84 20.86 1.33
CA SER A 12 2.68 19.70 1.17
C SER A 12 3.82 19.78 2.19
N ALA A 13 4.05 18.71 2.96
CA ALA A 13 5.10 18.68 3.98
C ALA A 13 6.50 18.96 3.37
N PHE A 14 6.65 18.81 2.06
CA PHE A 14 7.90 19.03 1.33
C PHE A 14 7.65 19.89 0.08
N SER A 15 8.44 20.94 -0.06
CA SER A 15 8.31 21.93 -1.14
C SER A 15 8.63 21.38 -2.53
N ASP A 16 9.37 20.28 -2.61
CA ASP A 16 9.80 19.64 -3.85
C ASP A 16 8.95 18.41 -4.26
N VAL A 17 7.80 18.20 -3.57
CA VAL A 17 6.79 17.19 -3.91
C VAL A 17 5.49 17.89 -4.24
N SER A 18 5.30 18.22 -5.52
CA SER A 18 4.13 19.00 -6.00
C SER A 18 2.93 18.15 -6.37
N ASP A 19 3.13 16.88 -6.70
CA ASP A 19 2.05 15.93 -7.02
C ASP A 19 1.33 15.48 -5.74
N SER A 20 -0.01 15.57 -5.74
CA SER A 20 -0.83 15.30 -4.55
C SER A 20 -0.82 13.82 -4.13
N ALA A 21 -0.69 12.89 -5.09
CA ALA A 21 -0.61 11.47 -4.78
C ALA A 21 0.75 11.14 -4.14
N ASN A 22 1.82 11.68 -4.71
CA ASN A 22 3.17 11.57 -4.14
C ASN A 22 3.28 12.22 -2.76
N ALA A 23 2.61 13.36 -2.55
CA ALA A 23 2.57 14.03 -1.25
C ALA A 23 1.95 13.14 -0.16
N LYS A 24 0.82 12.47 -0.46
CA LYS A 24 0.18 11.51 0.46
C LYS A 24 1.11 10.34 0.81
N VAL A 25 1.79 9.77 -0.19
CA VAL A 25 2.75 8.67 0.02
C VAL A 25 3.84 9.09 0.99
N VAL A 26 4.46 10.23 0.72
CA VAL A 26 5.60 10.73 1.52
C VAL A 26 5.14 11.12 2.93
N GLU A 27 3.98 11.76 3.07
CA GLU A 27 3.41 12.12 4.36
C GLU A 27 3.12 10.87 5.22
N SER A 28 2.50 9.85 4.63
CA SER A 28 2.22 8.58 5.31
C SER A 28 3.50 7.90 5.80
N LEU A 29 4.53 7.80 4.94
CA LEU A 29 5.80 7.20 5.32
C LEU A 29 6.55 8.02 6.38
N GLN A 30 6.41 9.34 6.37
CA GLN A 30 6.98 10.22 7.38
C GLN A 30 6.28 10.05 8.73
N GLN A 31 4.95 10.02 8.76
CA GLN A 31 4.16 9.80 9.97
C GLN A 31 4.49 8.47 10.63
N LYS A 32 4.70 7.42 9.81
CA LYS A 32 5.13 6.08 10.26
C LYS A 32 6.64 6.01 10.61
N SER A 33 7.39 7.10 10.51
CA SER A 33 8.86 7.16 10.71
C SER A 33 9.68 6.25 9.78
N ILE A 34 9.08 5.80 8.69
CA ILE A 34 9.72 4.92 7.69
C ILE A 34 10.73 5.71 6.84
N MET A 35 10.33 6.92 6.41
CA MET A 35 11.16 7.75 5.56
C MET A 35 11.11 9.21 6.02
N LYS A 36 12.25 9.90 5.96
CA LYS A 36 12.37 11.30 6.38
C LYS A 36 12.82 12.19 5.22
N GLY A 37 12.53 13.48 5.30
CA GLY A 37 13.13 14.47 4.40
C GLY A 37 14.64 14.59 4.57
N ILE A 38 15.28 15.26 3.61
CA ILE A 38 16.73 15.52 3.63
C ILE A 38 17.10 16.84 4.32
N GLY A 39 16.14 17.51 4.94
CA GLY A 39 16.27 18.83 5.54
C GLY A 39 15.71 19.94 4.63
N SER A 40 15.55 21.15 5.21
CA SER A 40 15.06 22.35 4.51
C SER A 40 13.76 22.12 3.72
N ASP A 41 12.80 21.43 4.31
CA ASP A 41 11.50 21.08 3.73
C ASP A 41 11.59 20.38 2.37
N ARG A 42 12.64 19.56 2.18
CA ARG A 42 12.86 18.81 0.95
C ARG A 42 12.85 17.31 1.18
N PHE A 43 12.22 16.60 0.25
CA PHE A 43 12.20 15.13 0.16
C PHE A 43 13.26 14.58 -0.79
N ALA A 44 13.60 15.34 -1.83
CA ALA A 44 14.48 14.97 -2.94
C ALA A 44 13.96 13.77 -3.76
N PRO A 45 12.76 13.86 -4.37
CA PRO A 45 12.06 12.73 -5.00
C PRO A 45 12.86 12.05 -6.12
N SER A 46 13.64 12.82 -6.89
CA SER A 46 14.38 12.34 -8.07
C SER A 46 15.82 11.89 -7.77
N VAL A 47 16.23 11.89 -6.50
CA VAL A 47 17.59 11.44 -6.13
C VAL A 47 17.62 9.93 -6.01
N ASP A 48 18.62 9.30 -6.63
CA ASP A 48 18.82 7.86 -6.55
C ASP A 48 19.21 7.42 -5.12
N LEU A 49 18.67 6.27 -4.69
CA LEU A 49 19.08 5.66 -3.43
C LEU A 49 20.42 4.93 -3.56
N THR A 50 21.24 5.03 -2.52
CA THR A 50 22.36 4.12 -2.34
C THR A 50 21.86 2.79 -1.74
N ASN A 51 22.69 1.74 -1.87
CA ASN A 51 22.39 0.44 -1.26
C ASN A 51 22.15 0.58 0.25
N ALA A 52 22.97 1.36 0.96
CA ALA A 52 22.80 1.59 2.38
C ALA A 52 21.48 2.30 2.73
N GLN A 53 21.08 3.29 1.94
CA GLN A 53 19.82 3.98 2.14
C GLN A 53 18.60 3.08 1.86
N ALA A 54 18.70 2.21 0.85
CA ALA A 54 17.66 1.24 0.55
C ALA A 54 17.49 0.20 1.67
N VAL A 55 18.60 -0.34 2.20
CA VAL A 55 18.57 -1.27 3.35
C VAL A 55 17.95 -0.59 4.57
N GLN A 56 18.37 0.63 4.91
CA GLN A 56 17.80 1.38 6.03
C GLN A 56 16.31 1.61 5.85
N LEU A 57 15.86 1.89 4.62
CA LEU A 57 14.45 2.08 4.31
C LEU A 57 13.63 0.80 4.58
N ILE A 58 14.12 -0.36 4.16
CA ILE A 58 13.47 -1.65 4.39
C ILE A 58 13.45 -2.02 5.87
N VAL A 59 14.56 -1.81 6.59
CA VAL A 59 14.62 -2.02 8.04
C VAL A 59 13.59 -1.17 8.77
N ASN A 60 13.48 0.11 8.43
CA ASN A 60 12.47 1.00 9.02
C ASN A 60 11.03 0.58 8.64
N ALA A 61 10.81 0.19 7.39
CA ALA A 61 9.47 -0.13 6.89
C ALA A 61 8.85 -1.35 7.58
N PHE A 62 9.68 -2.35 7.90
CA PHE A 62 9.21 -3.62 8.49
C PHE A 62 9.62 -3.79 9.96
N GLY A 63 10.23 -2.76 10.57
CA GLY A 63 10.62 -2.79 11.98
C GLY A 63 11.62 -3.91 12.28
N LEU A 64 12.59 -4.13 11.39
CA LEU A 64 13.57 -5.19 11.57
C LEU A 64 14.53 -4.82 12.69
N GLU A 65 14.63 -5.71 13.68
CA GLU A 65 15.50 -5.53 14.85
C GLU A 65 16.52 -6.67 14.92
N THR A 66 17.60 -6.43 15.63
CA THR A 66 18.57 -7.46 16.05
C THR A 66 18.11 -8.09 17.34
N ASP A 67 18.29 -9.41 17.50
CA ASP A 67 18.07 -10.06 18.79
C ASP A 67 19.29 -9.78 19.71
N PRO A 68 19.10 -9.07 20.83
CA PRO A 68 20.20 -8.74 21.73
C PRO A 68 20.85 -9.98 22.39
N GLY A 69 20.24 -11.16 22.25
CA GLY A 69 20.77 -12.44 22.74
C GLY A 69 21.67 -13.19 21.76
N VAL A 70 21.76 -12.71 20.52
CA VAL A 70 22.57 -13.35 19.48
C VAL A 70 23.80 -12.50 19.22
N ASP A 71 24.97 -13.07 19.52
CA ASP A 71 26.27 -12.47 19.17
C ASP A 71 26.42 -12.50 17.64
N TYR A 72 26.04 -11.41 16.99
CA TYR A 72 26.22 -11.26 15.56
C TYR A 72 27.69 -10.99 15.26
N MET A 73 28.33 -11.91 14.54
CA MET A 73 29.68 -11.70 14.02
C MET A 73 29.61 -10.71 12.86
N PRO A 74 30.17 -9.50 13.03
CA PRO A 74 30.12 -8.50 11.96
C PRO A 74 30.76 -9.06 10.69
N ASP A 75 30.08 -8.94 9.55
CA ASP A 75 30.68 -9.32 8.26
C ASP A 75 31.86 -8.37 7.99
N PRO A 76 33.09 -8.89 7.83
CA PRO A 76 34.28 -8.07 7.60
C PRO A 76 34.20 -7.21 6.33
N LYS A 77 33.21 -7.44 5.47
CA LYS A 77 32.94 -6.62 4.28
C LYS A 77 32.29 -5.26 4.62
N PHE A 78 31.71 -5.11 5.81
CA PHE A 78 31.04 -3.88 6.21
C PHE A 78 31.88 -3.11 7.22
N ASN A 79 31.88 -1.78 7.07
CA ASN A 79 32.45 -0.91 8.08
C ASN A 79 31.48 -0.81 9.26
N ASN A 80 31.78 -1.45 10.36
CA ASN A 80 30.93 -1.51 11.55
C ASN A 80 30.75 -0.14 12.25
N ASP A 81 31.64 0.82 11.99
CA ASP A 81 31.52 2.19 12.49
C ASP A 81 30.70 3.10 11.57
N ALA A 82 30.22 2.57 10.45
CA ALA A 82 29.42 3.36 9.52
C ALA A 82 27.99 3.56 10.02
N TRP A 83 27.39 4.70 9.66
CA TRP A 83 26.00 5.05 10.04
C TRP A 83 24.96 3.99 9.66
N TYR A 84 25.22 3.21 8.63
CA TYR A 84 24.34 2.17 8.11
C TYR A 84 24.57 0.78 8.74
N ALA A 85 25.62 0.61 9.52
CA ALA A 85 25.98 -0.69 10.08
C ALA A 85 24.84 -1.34 10.89
N PRO A 86 24.10 -0.62 11.76
CA PRO A 86 22.98 -1.21 12.49
C PRO A 86 21.86 -1.72 11.57
N ALA A 87 21.61 -1.03 10.47
CA ALA A 87 20.58 -1.47 9.51
C ALA A 87 20.99 -2.73 8.75
N TYR A 88 22.27 -2.83 8.36
CA TYR A 88 22.79 -4.05 7.73
C TYR A 88 22.77 -5.24 8.70
N GLU A 89 23.15 -5.01 9.95
CA GLU A 89 23.08 -6.03 11.00
C GLU A 89 21.63 -6.53 11.19
N ALA A 90 20.67 -5.63 11.34
CA ALA A 90 19.26 -5.98 11.46
C ALA A 90 18.75 -6.74 10.22
N ALA A 91 19.11 -6.29 9.02
CA ALA A 91 18.72 -6.95 7.78
C ALA A 91 19.28 -8.38 7.68
N LEU A 92 20.56 -8.57 7.99
CA LEU A 92 21.22 -9.89 7.96
C LEU A 92 20.65 -10.82 9.04
N HIS A 93 20.41 -10.31 10.24
CA HIS A 93 19.76 -11.07 11.32
C HIS A 93 18.39 -11.61 10.87
N ASN A 94 17.62 -10.80 10.17
CA ASN A 94 16.33 -11.16 9.61
C ASN A 94 16.41 -11.89 8.26
N GLN A 95 17.59 -12.43 7.90
CA GLN A 95 17.83 -13.28 6.74
C GLN A 95 17.59 -12.58 5.37
N ILE A 96 17.77 -11.27 5.32
CA ILE A 96 17.73 -10.50 4.08
C ILE A 96 18.98 -10.83 3.25
N LYS A 97 18.83 -11.62 2.21
CA LYS A 97 19.95 -12.14 1.41
C LYS A 97 20.50 -11.14 0.42
N THR A 98 19.67 -10.25 -0.09
CA THR A 98 20.05 -9.21 -1.05
C THR A 98 21.17 -8.32 -0.48
N VAL A 99 21.21 -8.12 0.84
CA VAL A 99 22.24 -7.31 1.52
C VAL A 99 23.65 -7.89 1.37
N THR A 100 23.78 -9.21 1.36
CA THR A 100 25.10 -9.88 1.30
C THR A 100 25.78 -9.78 -0.06
N LYS A 101 25.02 -9.39 -1.09
CA LYS A 101 25.47 -9.32 -2.49
C LYS A 101 25.85 -7.91 -2.91
N SER A 102 25.63 -6.93 -2.05
CA SER A 102 25.97 -5.54 -2.36
C SER A 102 27.47 -5.31 -2.28
N ASP A 103 28.08 -5.02 -3.41
CA ASP A 103 29.53 -4.77 -3.53
C ASP A 103 29.95 -3.44 -2.88
N SER A 104 29.02 -2.52 -2.65
CA SER A 104 29.29 -1.20 -2.06
C SER A 104 28.05 -0.59 -1.41
N ALA A 105 28.16 -0.22 -0.14
CA ALA A 105 27.11 0.51 0.58
C ALA A 105 26.73 1.85 -0.09
N ASN A 106 27.70 2.49 -0.74
CA ASN A 106 27.52 3.77 -1.43
C ASN A 106 27.18 3.62 -2.92
N GLY A 107 27.15 2.39 -3.45
CA GLY A 107 26.67 2.11 -4.81
C GLY A 107 25.18 2.44 -4.95
N LYS A 108 24.75 2.76 -6.15
CA LYS A 108 23.34 3.00 -6.44
C LYS A 108 22.57 1.68 -6.48
N MET A 109 21.41 1.63 -5.83
CA MET A 109 20.51 0.48 -5.84
C MET A 109 19.76 0.45 -7.17
N THR A 110 19.78 -0.67 -7.89
CA THR A 110 18.94 -0.86 -9.07
C THR A 110 17.49 -1.15 -8.68
N ARG A 111 16.55 -0.89 -9.58
CA ARG A 111 15.13 -1.13 -9.33
C ARG A 111 14.81 -2.61 -9.11
N GLU A 112 15.45 -3.51 -9.86
CA GLU A 112 15.25 -4.96 -9.66
C GLU A 112 15.85 -5.49 -8.35
N ALA A 113 17.02 -4.98 -7.96
CA ALA A 113 17.62 -5.33 -6.68
C ALA A 113 16.76 -4.81 -5.50
N PHE A 114 16.20 -3.58 -5.63
CA PHE A 114 15.28 -3.04 -4.65
C PHE A 114 14.00 -3.87 -4.56
N ALA A 115 13.45 -4.36 -5.67
CA ALA A 115 12.29 -5.25 -5.67
C ALA A 115 12.56 -6.54 -4.88
N SER A 116 13.74 -7.14 -5.05
CA SER A 116 14.14 -8.31 -4.25
C SER A 116 14.28 -7.99 -2.77
N LEU A 117 14.93 -6.89 -2.45
CA LEU A 117 15.10 -6.42 -1.07
C LEU A 117 13.74 -6.14 -0.41
N LEU A 118 12.80 -5.53 -1.13
CA LEU A 118 11.44 -5.25 -0.66
C LEU A 118 10.66 -6.54 -0.40
N LEU A 119 10.71 -7.52 -1.33
CA LEU A 119 10.02 -8.79 -1.14
C LEU A 119 10.60 -9.58 0.05
N GLU A 120 11.91 -9.57 0.23
CA GLU A 120 12.54 -10.17 1.39
C GLU A 120 12.06 -9.51 2.69
N GLY A 121 11.97 -8.18 2.73
CA GLY A 121 11.41 -7.43 3.85
C GLY A 121 9.94 -7.79 4.13
N ILE A 122 9.08 -7.87 3.11
CA ILE A 122 7.69 -8.32 3.25
C ILE A 122 7.64 -9.72 3.87
N ASN A 123 8.48 -10.64 3.42
CA ASN A 123 8.48 -12.02 3.89
C ASN A 123 8.91 -12.17 5.37
N THR A 124 9.56 -11.17 5.98
CA THR A 124 9.84 -11.17 7.42
C THR A 124 8.58 -10.95 8.26
N THR A 125 7.56 -10.30 7.71
CA THR A 125 6.32 -9.99 8.43
C THR A 125 5.27 -11.10 8.37
N GLY A 126 5.44 -12.07 7.48
CA GLY A 126 4.53 -13.20 7.33
C GLY A 126 4.59 -13.85 5.95
N GLN A 127 3.73 -14.85 5.77
CA GLN A 127 3.54 -15.48 4.46
C GLN A 127 2.22 -15.02 3.85
N TYR A 128 2.30 -14.43 2.67
CA TYR A 128 1.16 -13.88 1.97
C TYR A 128 0.84 -14.74 0.74
N PRO A 129 -0.36 -15.33 0.68
CA PRO A 129 -0.79 -16.07 -0.51
C PRO A 129 -0.92 -15.11 -1.69
N THR A 130 -0.27 -15.44 -2.78
CA THR A 130 -0.35 -14.68 -4.03
C THR A 130 -0.89 -15.54 -5.16
N THR A 131 -1.63 -14.93 -6.07
CA THR A 131 -1.95 -15.56 -7.35
C THR A 131 -0.65 -15.78 -8.12
N LYS A 132 -0.57 -16.87 -8.88
CA LYS A 132 0.59 -17.13 -9.76
C LYS A 132 0.25 -16.73 -11.20
N MET A 133 -0.21 -15.50 -11.39
CA MET A 133 -0.39 -14.98 -12.74
C MET A 133 0.94 -14.44 -13.25
N PHE A 134 1.18 -14.61 -14.53
CA PHE A 134 2.33 -14.01 -15.18
C PHE A 134 1.98 -12.56 -15.53
N ILE A 135 2.71 -11.62 -14.92
CA ILE A 135 2.55 -10.19 -15.18
C ILE A 135 3.51 -9.84 -16.34
N VAL A 136 2.96 -9.34 -17.43
CA VAL A 136 3.73 -8.95 -18.60
C VAL A 136 4.28 -7.56 -18.44
N PHE A 137 5.60 -7.41 -18.59
CA PHE A 137 6.30 -6.13 -18.68
C PHE A 137 6.91 -6.03 -20.09
N GLU A 138 6.91 -4.85 -20.68
CA GLU A 138 7.45 -4.63 -22.03
C GLU A 138 8.96 -4.88 -22.09
N ASP A 139 9.66 -4.67 -20.98
CA ASP A 139 11.10 -4.81 -20.81
C ASP A 139 11.50 -6.07 -20.01
N GLU A 140 10.65 -7.09 -19.94
CA GLU A 140 10.92 -8.31 -19.15
C GLU A 140 12.19 -9.06 -19.56
N ASN A 141 12.61 -8.90 -20.81
CA ASN A 141 13.85 -9.47 -21.33
C ASN A 141 15.12 -8.85 -20.72
N GLU A 142 15.00 -7.70 -20.06
CA GLU A 142 16.08 -7.02 -19.36
C GLU A 142 16.21 -7.49 -17.90
N PHE A 143 15.23 -8.23 -17.37
CA PHE A 143 15.25 -8.73 -16.00
C PHE A 143 16.35 -9.77 -15.81
N THR A 144 17.12 -9.63 -14.73
CA THR A 144 18.00 -10.75 -14.35
C THR A 144 17.17 -11.88 -13.73
N LYS A 145 17.60 -13.11 -13.97
CA LYS A 145 16.91 -14.31 -13.48
C LYS A 145 16.75 -14.32 -11.97
N GLU A 146 17.68 -13.68 -11.27
CA GLU A 146 17.71 -13.59 -9.83
C GLU A 146 16.53 -12.76 -9.28
N HIS A 147 16.21 -11.67 -9.96
CA HIS A 147 15.20 -10.72 -9.51
C HIS A 147 13.79 -10.97 -10.10
N MET A 148 13.70 -11.79 -11.14
CA MET A 148 12.45 -12.10 -11.84
C MET A 148 11.32 -12.52 -10.89
N ASN A 149 11.63 -13.45 -9.96
CA ASN A 149 10.63 -13.93 -9.03
C ASN A 149 10.09 -12.82 -8.12
N ALA A 150 10.96 -11.91 -7.67
CA ALA A 150 10.54 -10.81 -6.82
C ALA A 150 9.63 -9.84 -7.57
N ILE A 151 10.00 -9.46 -8.79
CA ILE A 151 9.21 -8.55 -9.64
C ILE A 151 7.82 -9.15 -9.92
N GLN A 152 7.76 -10.43 -10.32
CA GLN A 152 6.50 -11.13 -10.59
C GLN A 152 5.63 -11.25 -9.33
N THR A 153 6.23 -11.56 -8.18
CA THR A 153 5.51 -11.68 -6.91
C THR A 153 4.94 -10.35 -6.47
N LEU A 154 5.74 -9.28 -6.50
CA LEU A 154 5.29 -7.92 -6.16
C LEU A 154 4.22 -7.40 -7.13
N GLY A 155 4.30 -7.77 -8.41
CA GLY A 155 3.27 -7.50 -9.40
C GLY A 155 1.94 -8.21 -9.05
N ASN A 156 1.99 -9.49 -8.67
CA ASN A 156 0.82 -10.24 -8.21
C ASN A 156 0.23 -9.68 -6.89
N MET A 157 1.06 -9.13 -6.02
CA MET A 157 0.64 -8.39 -4.81
C MET A 157 0.10 -6.99 -5.13
N ARG A 158 0.16 -6.55 -6.39
CA ARG A 158 -0.19 -5.19 -6.83
C ARG A 158 0.63 -4.08 -6.17
N ILE A 159 1.79 -4.43 -5.65
CA ILE A 159 2.78 -3.48 -5.12
C ILE A 159 3.47 -2.77 -6.28
N LEU A 160 3.75 -3.53 -7.37
CA LEU A 160 4.21 -2.99 -8.64
C LEU A 160 3.05 -2.92 -9.62
N SER A 161 2.91 -1.78 -10.29
CA SER A 161 1.95 -1.60 -11.37
C SER A 161 2.69 -1.30 -12.66
N PRO A 162 2.48 -2.09 -13.73
CA PRO A 162 3.07 -1.83 -15.04
C PRO A 162 2.33 -0.73 -15.81
N ALA A 163 1.91 0.35 -15.13
CA ALA A 163 1.11 1.40 -15.73
C ALA A 163 1.75 2.05 -16.99
N SER A 164 3.08 2.01 -17.07
CA SER A 164 3.85 2.44 -18.24
C SER A 164 4.27 1.29 -19.16
N GLY A 165 3.94 0.04 -18.80
CA GLY A 165 4.43 -1.15 -19.50
C GLY A 165 5.84 -1.58 -19.11
N GLU A 166 6.72 -0.66 -18.76
CA GLU A 166 8.14 -0.89 -18.44
C GLU A 166 8.43 -0.83 -16.94
N PHE A 167 9.26 -1.75 -16.48
CA PHE A 167 9.76 -1.76 -15.09
C PHE A 167 11.12 -1.04 -14.94
N ARG A 168 11.96 -1.01 -15.98
CA ARG A 168 13.32 -0.42 -16.01
C ARG A 168 14.25 -1.06 -14.98
N PRO A 169 14.52 -2.37 -15.07
CA PRO A 169 15.15 -3.16 -13.99
C PRO A 169 16.54 -2.69 -13.61
N GLN A 170 17.34 -2.29 -14.61
CA GLN A 170 18.76 -1.93 -14.45
C GLN A 170 18.98 -0.47 -14.05
N GLU A 171 17.95 0.38 -14.12
CA GLU A 171 18.07 1.77 -13.72
C GLU A 171 18.19 1.91 -12.20
N PRO A 172 18.95 2.91 -11.71
CA PRO A 172 18.93 3.26 -10.30
C PRO A 172 17.52 3.64 -9.84
N ILE A 173 17.12 3.15 -8.66
CA ILE A 173 15.83 3.52 -8.09
C ILE A 173 15.91 4.90 -7.42
N THR A 174 14.96 5.76 -7.73
CA THR A 174 14.83 7.07 -7.07
C THR A 174 14.16 6.96 -5.71
N ARG A 175 14.34 7.97 -4.87
CA ARG A 175 13.70 8.04 -3.54
C ARG A 175 12.18 7.99 -3.63
N MET A 176 11.58 8.64 -4.64
CA MET A 176 10.11 8.62 -4.81
C MET A 176 9.60 7.25 -5.25
N GLU A 177 10.28 6.61 -6.20
CA GLU A 177 9.90 5.28 -6.66
C GLU A 177 10.00 4.25 -5.53
N ALA A 178 11.07 4.29 -4.74
CA ALA A 178 11.20 3.44 -3.56
C ALA A 178 10.13 3.74 -2.49
N ALA A 179 9.82 5.02 -2.27
CA ALA A 179 8.75 5.43 -1.36
C ALA A 179 7.39 4.87 -1.81
N GLN A 180 7.05 4.95 -3.09
CA GLN A 180 5.82 4.37 -3.63
C GLN A 180 5.75 2.86 -3.45
N MET A 181 6.84 2.14 -3.79
CA MET A 181 6.89 0.69 -3.63
C MET A 181 6.73 0.27 -2.16
N VAL A 182 7.42 0.95 -1.23
CA VAL A 182 7.31 0.68 0.21
C VAL A 182 5.93 1.04 0.75
N TYR A 183 5.36 2.17 0.33
CA TYR A 183 4.00 2.56 0.71
C TYR A 183 2.99 1.49 0.29
N ASN A 184 3.02 1.04 -0.96
CA ASN A 184 2.15 -0.02 -1.46
C ASN A 184 2.33 -1.35 -0.71
N ALA A 185 3.57 -1.68 -0.33
CA ALA A 185 3.86 -2.88 0.45
C ALA A 185 3.29 -2.80 1.88
N VAL A 186 3.43 -1.67 2.55
CA VAL A 186 2.88 -1.43 3.89
C VAL A 186 1.35 -1.48 3.85
N GLU A 187 0.72 -0.83 2.86
CA GLU A 187 -0.74 -0.90 2.66
C GLU A 187 -1.20 -2.33 2.35
N PHE A 188 -0.49 -3.06 1.49
CA PHE A 188 -0.78 -4.47 1.22
C PHE A 188 -0.78 -5.31 2.50
N ILE A 189 0.27 -5.20 3.32
CA ILE A 189 0.39 -5.94 4.57
C ILE A 189 -0.75 -5.58 5.52
N GLN A 190 -1.03 -4.29 5.71
CA GLN A 190 -2.13 -3.82 6.55
C GLN A 190 -3.47 -4.38 6.09
N ASN A 191 -3.72 -4.40 4.79
CA ASN A 191 -4.96 -4.93 4.22
C ASN A 191 -5.11 -6.44 4.41
N VAL A 192 -4.02 -7.19 4.36
CA VAL A 192 -4.04 -8.65 4.51
C VAL A 192 -4.02 -9.07 5.99
N THR A 193 -3.31 -8.35 6.86
CA THR A 193 -3.18 -8.69 8.29
C THR A 193 -4.20 -7.98 9.17
N GLY A 194 -4.67 -6.81 8.75
CA GLY A 194 -5.56 -5.92 9.49
C GLY A 194 -7.03 -6.28 9.39
N GLY A 195 -7.39 -7.55 9.30
CA GLY A 195 -8.79 -8.03 9.39
C GLY A 195 -9.55 -7.65 10.68
N SER A 196 -9.07 -6.66 11.44
CA SER A 196 -9.77 -5.98 12.54
C SER A 196 -8.99 -4.71 12.93
N ASP A 197 -9.29 -3.59 12.36
CA ASP A 197 -9.49 -2.24 12.90
C ASP A 197 -9.14 -1.16 11.87
N GLU A 198 -10.12 -0.31 11.63
CA GLU A 198 -10.14 1.06 11.11
C GLU A 198 -8.98 1.51 10.17
N GLY A 199 -9.24 1.59 8.85
CA GLY A 199 -8.52 2.54 8.00
C GLY A 199 -7.88 2.04 6.70
N SER A 200 -8.42 1.02 6.01
CA SER A 200 -7.93 0.63 4.68
C SER A 200 -8.98 0.87 3.61
N GLU A 201 -8.73 1.83 2.73
CA GLU A 201 -9.67 2.28 1.68
C GLU A 201 -9.91 1.28 0.53
N THR A 202 -9.31 0.07 0.50
CA THR A 202 -9.43 -0.85 -0.64
C THR A 202 -10.52 -1.92 -0.52
N ASN A 203 -11.17 -2.07 0.65
CA ASN A 203 -12.38 -2.88 0.84
C ASN A 203 -13.40 -2.16 1.74
N SER A 204 -13.19 -0.89 2.06
CA SER A 204 -14.12 -0.10 2.85
C SER A 204 -15.22 0.45 1.95
N VAL A 205 -16.46 0.20 2.34
CA VAL A 205 -17.59 0.90 1.75
C VAL A 205 -17.62 2.30 2.37
N SER A 206 -17.28 3.30 1.59
CA SER A 206 -17.38 4.71 2.00
C SER A 206 -18.80 5.23 1.76
N VAL A 207 -19.25 6.17 2.59
CA VAL A 207 -20.52 6.86 2.39
C VAL A 207 -20.27 8.36 2.12
N VAL A 208 -20.85 8.83 1.02
CA VAL A 208 -20.83 10.25 0.66
C VAL A 208 -22.27 10.76 0.69
N THR A 209 -22.51 11.89 1.34
CA THR A 209 -23.83 12.51 1.39
C THR A 209 -23.89 13.75 0.51
N SER A 210 -24.99 13.90 -0.22
CA SER A 210 -25.28 15.09 -1.01
C SER A 210 -26.70 15.58 -0.74
N LYS A 211 -26.87 16.89 -0.61
CA LYS A 211 -28.19 17.50 -0.47
C LYS A 211 -28.72 17.84 -1.85
N GLU A 212 -29.87 17.30 -2.20
CA GLU A 212 -30.54 17.58 -3.48
C GLU A 212 -31.34 18.88 -3.43
N ALA A 213 -31.75 19.37 -4.61
CA ALA A 213 -32.49 20.62 -4.77
C ALA A 213 -33.85 20.62 -4.06
N ASP A 214 -34.43 19.44 -3.86
CA ASP A 214 -35.69 19.24 -3.14
C ASP A 214 -35.55 19.15 -1.60
N GLY A 215 -34.29 19.32 -1.11
CA GLY A 215 -33.96 19.32 0.31
C GLY A 215 -33.70 17.95 0.91
N ARG A 216 -33.87 16.85 0.15
CA ARG A 216 -33.56 15.49 0.60
C ARG A 216 -32.04 15.30 0.63
N VAL A 217 -31.59 14.46 1.56
CA VAL A 217 -30.18 14.06 1.62
C VAL A 217 -30.06 12.66 1.04
N LYS A 218 -29.26 12.56 -0.03
CA LYS A 218 -28.90 11.30 -0.66
C LYS A 218 -27.58 10.80 -0.06
N ALA A 219 -27.57 9.57 0.44
CA ALA A 219 -26.36 8.85 0.84
C ALA A 219 -25.98 7.90 -0.29
N THR A 220 -24.75 8.02 -0.79
CA THR A 220 -24.18 7.14 -1.81
C THR A 220 -23.05 6.33 -1.19
N LEU A 221 -23.21 5.02 -1.15
CA LEU A 221 -22.15 4.10 -0.81
C LEU A 221 -21.27 3.86 -2.03
N LYS A 222 -19.96 3.85 -1.84
CA LYS A 222 -18.95 3.57 -2.86
C LYS A 222 -18.02 2.50 -2.36
N ALA A 223 -17.70 1.53 -3.20
CA ALA A 223 -16.76 0.47 -2.91
C ALA A 223 -16.00 0.07 -4.18
N SER A 224 -14.72 -0.28 -4.03
CA SER A 224 -13.93 -0.91 -5.08
C SER A 224 -13.87 -2.41 -4.82
N LEU A 225 -14.50 -3.22 -5.66
CA LEU A 225 -14.63 -4.68 -5.49
C LEU A 225 -13.73 -5.45 -6.46
N PRO A 226 -13.33 -6.69 -6.15
CA PRO A 226 -12.29 -7.42 -6.88
C PRO A 226 -12.59 -7.68 -8.36
N ASN A 227 -13.86 -7.78 -8.73
CA ASN A 227 -14.28 -7.97 -10.12
C ASN A 227 -15.74 -7.50 -10.33
N PRO A 228 -16.21 -7.34 -11.57
CA PRO A 228 -17.58 -6.83 -11.87
C PRO A 228 -18.71 -7.80 -11.52
N GLY A 229 -18.43 -9.00 -11.04
CA GLY A 229 -19.44 -9.93 -10.54
C GLY A 229 -19.91 -9.61 -9.14
N TYR A 230 -19.14 -8.84 -8.37
CA TYR A 230 -19.57 -8.36 -7.06
C TYR A 230 -20.51 -7.16 -7.20
N GLY A 231 -21.42 -7.04 -6.26
CA GLY A 231 -22.35 -5.91 -6.19
C GLY A 231 -22.47 -5.37 -4.77
N LEU A 232 -22.97 -4.15 -4.65
CA LEU A 232 -23.26 -3.49 -3.40
C LEU A 232 -24.79 -3.26 -3.30
N LYS A 233 -25.40 -3.73 -2.22
CA LYS A 233 -26.84 -3.59 -2.01
C LYS A 233 -27.11 -2.91 -0.66
N ILE A 234 -27.93 -1.87 -0.66
CA ILE A 234 -28.40 -1.24 0.58
C ILE A 234 -29.58 -2.05 1.11
N GLU A 235 -29.48 -2.51 2.35
CA GLU A 235 -30.52 -3.27 3.03
C GLU A 235 -31.50 -2.37 3.83
N GLY A 236 -30.98 -1.22 4.31
CA GLY A 236 -31.80 -0.26 5.05
C GLY A 236 -30.99 0.87 5.67
N VAL A 237 -31.67 1.73 6.42
CA VAL A 237 -31.03 2.77 7.23
C VAL A 237 -31.59 2.67 8.65
N LYS A 238 -30.69 2.48 9.61
CA LYS A 238 -31.00 2.49 11.05
C LYS A 238 -30.63 3.85 11.62
N TYR A 239 -31.46 4.37 12.52
CA TYR A 239 -31.18 5.61 13.23
C TYR A 239 -30.97 5.28 14.70
N ASP A 240 -29.81 5.64 15.24
CA ASP A 240 -29.43 5.36 16.62
C ASP A 240 -28.53 6.47 17.17
N GLY A 241 -28.84 7.01 18.35
CA GLY A 241 -28.02 8.00 19.05
C GLY A 241 -27.65 9.27 18.26
N GLY A 242 -28.50 9.69 17.29
CA GLY A 242 -28.21 10.82 16.40
C GLY A 242 -27.36 10.46 15.19
N LYS A 243 -27.12 9.17 14.95
CA LYS A 243 -26.43 8.65 13.76
C LYS A 243 -27.42 8.04 12.79
N ALA A 244 -27.19 8.23 11.48
CA ALA A 244 -27.83 7.48 10.41
C ALA A 244 -26.86 6.39 9.95
N ILE A 245 -27.20 5.13 10.20
CA ILE A 245 -26.37 3.97 9.87
C ILE A 245 -26.92 3.33 8.61
N VAL A 246 -26.22 3.45 7.47
CA VAL A 246 -26.64 2.83 6.23
C VAL A 246 -26.17 1.38 6.23
N GLN A 247 -27.14 0.47 6.34
CA GLN A 247 -26.92 -0.97 6.36
C GLN A 247 -26.83 -1.51 4.94
N TYR A 248 -25.79 -2.31 4.65
CA TYR A 248 -25.54 -2.83 3.32
C TYR A 248 -25.06 -4.29 3.35
N SER A 249 -25.20 -4.95 2.20
CA SER A 249 -24.61 -6.26 1.93
C SER A 249 -23.79 -6.21 0.64
N VAL A 250 -22.76 -7.07 0.57
CA VAL A 250 -22.00 -7.32 -0.65
C VAL A 250 -22.55 -8.59 -1.29
N THR A 251 -22.97 -8.50 -2.56
CA THR A 251 -23.40 -9.67 -3.34
C THR A 251 -22.21 -10.32 -4.01
N ASN A 252 -22.12 -11.65 -3.89
CA ASN A 252 -21.06 -12.43 -4.52
C ASN A 252 -21.30 -12.61 -6.02
N PRO A 253 -20.20 -12.82 -6.80
CA PRO A 253 -20.32 -13.24 -8.20
C PRO A 253 -21.13 -14.52 -8.35
N ASP A 254 -21.83 -14.63 -9.47
CA ASP A 254 -22.47 -15.88 -9.86
C ASP A 254 -21.38 -16.95 -10.10
N PRO A 255 -21.39 -18.10 -9.36
CA PRO A 255 -20.36 -19.11 -9.46
C PRO A 255 -20.32 -19.79 -10.84
N ASP A 256 -21.39 -19.72 -11.63
CA ASP A 256 -21.47 -20.31 -12.96
C ASP A 256 -20.99 -19.37 -14.06
N MET A 257 -20.59 -18.14 -13.71
CA MET A 257 -20.09 -17.14 -14.66
C MET A 257 -18.60 -16.83 -14.43
N MET A 258 -17.87 -16.62 -15.51
CA MET A 258 -16.49 -16.11 -15.45
C MET A 258 -16.49 -14.60 -15.55
N TYR A 259 -15.81 -13.96 -14.59
CA TYR A 259 -15.67 -12.51 -14.55
C TYR A 259 -14.19 -12.10 -14.76
N PRO A 260 -13.94 -11.03 -15.51
CA PRO A 260 -12.59 -10.50 -15.63
C PRO A 260 -12.12 -10.05 -14.22
N GLN A 261 -10.87 -10.37 -13.88
CA GLN A 261 -10.25 -10.02 -12.60
C GLN A 261 -9.77 -8.55 -12.63
N VAL A 262 -10.75 -7.64 -12.70
CA VAL A 262 -10.51 -6.20 -12.75
C VAL A 262 -11.27 -5.56 -11.59
N ILE A 263 -10.58 -4.77 -10.77
CA ILE A 263 -11.23 -3.97 -9.72
C ILE A 263 -12.29 -3.11 -10.37
N THR A 264 -13.49 -3.20 -9.83
CA THR A 264 -14.67 -2.51 -10.34
C THR A 264 -15.24 -1.64 -9.23
N ASP A 265 -15.39 -0.35 -9.52
CA ASP A 265 -16.07 0.57 -8.63
C ASP A 265 -17.58 0.35 -8.73
N VAL A 266 -18.21 0.15 -7.58
CA VAL A 266 -19.66 -0.03 -7.46
C VAL A 266 -20.22 1.04 -6.54
N GLU A 267 -21.42 1.49 -6.87
CA GLU A 267 -22.15 2.48 -6.09
C GLU A 267 -23.58 2.01 -5.80
N ALA A 268 -24.06 2.30 -4.60
CA ALA A 268 -25.47 2.15 -4.24
C ALA A 268 -25.93 3.39 -3.48
N SER A 269 -27.18 3.84 -3.72
CA SER A 269 -27.66 5.07 -3.11
C SER A 269 -29.01 4.88 -2.43
N THR A 270 -29.22 5.62 -1.33
CA THR A 270 -30.50 5.72 -0.63
C THR A 270 -30.72 7.15 -0.15
N TYR A 271 -31.99 7.46 0.23
CA TYR A 271 -32.30 8.75 0.82
C TYR A 271 -32.40 8.63 2.34
N LEU A 272 -31.80 9.57 3.02
CA LEU A 272 -31.86 9.65 4.49
C LEU A 272 -33.08 10.46 4.90
N THR A 273 -33.76 9.97 5.93
CA THR A 273 -34.91 10.62 6.55
C THR A 273 -34.66 10.83 8.05
N GLY A 274 -35.25 11.84 8.66
CA GLY A 274 -35.10 12.09 10.09
C GLY A 274 -33.94 13.04 10.43
N THR A 275 -33.66 13.13 11.73
CA THR A 275 -32.64 14.04 12.29
C THR A 275 -31.40 13.24 12.70
N TYR A 276 -30.25 13.57 12.15
CA TYR A 276 -28.96 12.95 12.45
C TYR A 276 -27.85 13.99 12.34
N THR A 277 -26.74 13.73 13.01
CA THR A 277 -25.54 14.57 12.98
C THR A 277 -24.36 13.88 12.30
N GLU A 278 -24.45 12.56 12.15
CA GLU A 278 -23.40 11.72 11.56
C GLU A 278 -24.00 10.65 10.68
N VAL A 279 -23.33 10.28 9.60
CA VAL A 279 -23.70 9.17 8.72
C VAL A 279 -22.55 8.16 8.70
N THR A 280 -22.88 6.90 9.00
CA THR A 280 -21.94 5.78 9.04
C THR A 280 -22.48 4.60 8.24
N THR A 281 -21.67 3.58 8.03
CA THR A 281 -22.04 2.35 7.33
C THR A 281 -21.92 1.14 8.24
N GLU A 282 -22.78 0.12 8.01
CA GLU A 282 -22.74 -1.16 8.72
C GLU A 282 -23.01 -2.28 7.72
N GLN A 283 -22.08 -3.23 7.62
CA GLN A 283 -22.28 -4.41 6.79
C GLN A 283 -23.15 -5.42 7.55
N THR A 284 -24.28 -5.82 6.97
CA THR A 284 -25.25 -6.75 7.60
C THR A 284 -25.29 -8.12 6.95
N GLY A 285 -24.68 -8.28 5.76
CA GLY A 285 -24.69 -9.55 5.03
C GLY A 285 -23.70 -9.59 3.87
N GLY A 286 -23.53 -10.80 3.32
CA GLY A 286 -22.52 -11.06 2.29
C GLY A 286 -21.15 -11.39 2.93
N ALA A 287 -20.35 -12.21 2.25
CA ALA A 287 -18.97 -12.40 2.64
C ALA A 287 -18.21 -11.09 2.41
N ALA A 288 -17.37 -10.67 3.34
CA ALA A 288 -16.29 -9.75 2.97
C ALA A 288 -15.62 -10.35 1.72
N PRO A 289 -15.24 -9.57 0.71
CA PRO A 289 -14.51 -10.09 -0.43
C PRO A 289 -13.16 -10.62 0.04
N VAL A 290 -13.18 -11.84 0.58
CA VAL A 290 -11.98 -12.60 0.91
C VAL A 290 -11.41 -13.04 -0.42
N ALA A 291 -10.14 -12.73 -0.65
CA ALA A 291 -9.38 -13.41 -1.69
C ALA A 291 -9.52 -14.91 -1.45
N ASP A 292 -10.29 -15.59 -2.28
CA ASP A 292 -10.58 -17.01 -2.17
C ASP A 292 -9.28 -17.82 -2.28
N ALA A 293 -8.82 -18.29 -1.11
CA ALA A 293 -7.92 -19.40 -1.01
C ALA A 293 -8.65 -20.53 -0.26
N LYS A 294 -9.60 -21.20 -0.94
CA LYS A 294 -9.96 -22.58 -0.61
C LYS A 294 -10.95 -23.13 -1.63
N SER A 295 -10.47 -23.89 -2.58
CA SER A 295 -10.89 -25.31 -2.75
C SER A 295 -10.32 -25.86 -4.06
N LEU A 296 -9.31 -26.66 -3.94
CA LEU A 296 -9.12 -27.80 -4.81
C LEU A 296 -8.71 -28.96 -3.93
N LYS A 297 -9.71 -29.81 -3.68
CA LYS A 297 -9.43 -31.20 -3.37
C LYS A 297 -9.06 -31.92 -4.64
#